data_7a5b77226092ea28415f712d3b88df6e
#
_entry.id   7a5b77226092ea28415f712d3b88df6e
#
_cell.length_a   1.000
_cell.length_b   1.000
_cell.length_c   1.000
_cell.angle_alpha   90.00
_cell.angle_beta   90.00
_cell.angle_gamma   90.00
#
_symmetry.space_group_name_H-M   'P 1'
#
loop_
_entity.id
_entity.type
_entity.pdbx_description
1 polymer ?
#
loop_
_entity_poly.entity_id
_entity_poly.type
_entity_poly.pdbx_seq_one_letter_code
_entity_poly.pdbx_strand_id
1 'polypeptide(L)'
;MLVVLAAFATAPATAGASWFPHPEDASWTYEWSDTVYSPAPTKEKITVKERRGTSFLLEWTSRDLGNPDDAPCCRGSVAFQEASYGLINQIPPGWESDAPPPHFPKLCAVISPCGNSLASTLYMLIWGTQAPLLAEPLVRGTTWAATGGFDGTVASTSRYVGRESVTVPAFQQAVTAAKIRTEITQAGALGDPYGSGIRTVWWVWGVGPVKISFEHAGGADAPVGTAMLLETNQTPQFPPADENYFPMDKGKKFRYRWTNTKHLKRPSVQVLTVEETANRSARINAAHVSGPIRVAGAYGFALRTDGLTNLFAVTQAASLAKFPPLGPRALPRDQRRHFFTPFDLMTYGMNPILGAYPEKGDSWTAKRPSRDFSVFGVTGTTRVLGVQRVRVPAGRFSALAVRSTLKQQGFPFGSGTRTSYFAPGKGLVKLVFKHGDGSTSVVVRLR
;
A
#
# COMPACT_ATOMS: atom_id res chain seq x y z
N MET A 1 0.28 47.52 35.62
CA MET A 1 0.30 47.05 34.20
C MET A 1 1.09 45.77 34.16
N LEU A 2 0.40 44.63 34.25
CA LEU A 2 1.03 43.30 34.32
C LEU A 2 1.05 42.74 32.90
N VAL A 3 2.24 42.53 32.32
CA VAL A 3 2.44 41.87 31.02
C VAL A 3 2.50 40.36 31.28
N VAL A 4 1.45 39.63 30.89
CA VAL A 4 1.44 38.17 30.88
C VAL A 4 2.10 37.70 29.59
N LEU A 5 3.33 37.20 29.69
CA LEU A 5 3.98 36.46 28.60
C LEU A 5 3.31 35.06 28.50
N ALA A 6 2.51 34.86 27.46
CA ALA A 6 2.05 33.54 27.08
C ALA A 6 3.18 32.80 26.40
N ALA A 7 3.75 31.83 27.07
CA ALA A 7 4.68 30.87 26.48
C ALA A 7 3.87 29.93 25.54
N PHE A 8 4.02 30.13 24.23
CA PHE A 8 3.56 29.14 23.25
C PHE A 8 4.47 27.92 23.35
N ALA A 9 3.97 26.88 24.00
CA ALA A 9 4.56 25.55 23.88
C ALA A 9 4.36 25.09 22.42
N THR A 10 5.43 25.11 21.64
CA THR A 10 5.46 24.44 20.34
C THR A 10 5.32 22.95 20.60
N ALA A 11 4.15 22.39 20.30
CA ALA A 11 3.99 20.93 20.24
C ALA A 11 5.06 20.38 19.30
N PRO A 12 5.76 19.27 19.65
CA PRO A 12 6.70 18.64 18.74
C PRO A 12 5.95 18.28 17.47
N ALA A 13 6.46 18.71 16.33
CA ALA A 13 5.95 18.29 15.04
C ALA A 13 5.97 16.75 15.05
N THR A 14 4.81 16.13 15.02
CA THR A 14 4.69 14.68 14.77
C THR A 14 5.43 14.43 13.48
N ALA A 15 6.48 13.58 13.53
CA ALA A 15 7.19 13.15 12.34
C ALA A 15 6.14 12.63 11.36
N GLY A 16 5.94 13.35 10.25
CA GLY A 16 4.95 13.01 9.25
C GLY A 16 5.21 11.59 8.74
N ALA A 17 4.17 10.87 8.40
CA ALA A 17 4.32 9.56 7.78
C ALA A 17 5.14 9.70 6.50
N SER A 18 6.19 8.91 6.38
CA SER A 18 7.13 8.91 5.26
C SER A 18 7.36 7.50 4.74
N TRP A 19 8.05 7.38 3.61
CA TRP A 19 8.48 6.08 3.11
C TRP A 19 9.54 5.43 4.00
N PHE A 20 10.34 6.22 4.70
CA PHE A 20 11.34 5.72 5.64
C PHE A 20 11.24 6.54 6.94
N PRO A 21 10.26 6.24 7.81
CA PRO A 21 10.08 6.99 9.04
C PRO A 21 11.33 6.88 9.91
N HIS A 22 11.74 8.00 10.51
CA HIS A 22 12.96 8.06 11.28
C HIS A 22 12.80 8.80 12.62
N PRO A 23 11.79 8.45 13.48
CA PRO A 23 11.80 8.90 14.86
C PRO A 23 13.07 8.39 15.57
N GLU A 24 13.49 9.04 16.65
CA GLU A 24 14.75 8.71 17.33
C GLU A 24 14.84 7.27 17.83
N ASP A 25 13.70 6.67 18.17
CA ASP A 25 13.57 5.29 18.62
C ASP A 25 13.30 4.28 17.50
N ALA A 26 13.27 4.73 16.25
CA ALA A 26 12.99 3.83 15.14
C ALA A 26 14.03 2.73 15.00
N SER A 27 13.55 1.50 14.82
CA SER A 27 14.41 0.35 14.67
C SER A 27 13.84 -0.68 13.71
N TRP A 28 14.73 -1.37 13.02
CA TRP A 28 14.46 -2.46 12.10
C TRP A 28 15.44 -3.58 12.32
N THR A 29 14.98 -4.82 12.30
CA THR A 29 15.82 -6.02 12.30
C THR A 29 15.56 -6.77 11.01
N TYR A 30 16.62 -7.00 10.24
CA TYR A 30 16.55 -7.77 8.99
C TYR A 30 17.26 -9.11 9.14
N GLU A 31 16.77 -10.09 8.38
CA GLU A 31 17.54 -11.26 8.02
C GLU A 31 18.12 -11.02 6.63
N TRP A 32 19.46 -11.08 6.56
CA TRP A 32 20.20 -10.87 5.34
C TRP A 32 20.97 -12.13 4.98
N SER A 33 21.02 -12.48 3.70
CA SER A 33 21.78 -13.61 3.18
C SER A 33 22.21 -13.35 1.73
N ASP A 34 23.25 -14.05 1.29
CA ASP A 34 23.68 -14.13 -0.09
C ASP A 34 23.92 -15.60 -0.42
N THR A 35 23.39 -16.07 -1.56
CA THR A 35 23.39 -17.51 -1.89
C THR A 35 24.78 -18.12 -2.07
N VAL A 36 25.79 -17.32 -2.37
CA VAL A 36 27.18 -17.77 -2.59
C VAL A 36 28.09 -17.37 -1.45
N TYR A 37 28.04 -16.08 -1.06
CA TYR A 37 29.02 -15.51 -0.14
C TYR A 37 28.59 -15.55 1.33
N SER A 38 27.31 -15.66 1.61
CA SER A 38 26.75 -15.79 2.97
C SER A 38 25.43 -16.56 2.92
N PRO A 39 25.48 -17.86 2.63
CA PRO A 39 24.24 -18.68 2.54
C PRO A 39 23.58 -18.86 3.92
N ALA A 40 24.34 -18.79 5.01
CA ALA A 40 23.78 -18.73 6.36
C ALA A 40 23.24 -17.31 6.62
N PRO A 41 21.97 -17.16 7.07
CA PRO A 41 21.41 -15.83 7.34
C PRO A 41 22.13 -15.08 8.44
N THR A 42 22.30 -13.79 8.24
CA THR A 42 22.85 -12.85 9.22
C THR A 42 21.73 -11.93 9.72
N LYS A 43 21.62 -11.73 11.02
CA LYS A 43 20.72 -10.73 11.59
C LYS A 43 21.38 -9.36 11.64
N GLU A 44 20.71 -8.39 11.06
CA GLU A 44 21.12 -6.99 11.10
C GLU A 44 20.12 -6.15 11.86
N LYS A 45 20.59 -5.38 12.84
CA LYS A 45 19.79 -4.36 13.54
C LYS A 45 20.17 -2.98 13.02
N ILE A 46 19.16 -2.22 12.61
CA ILE A 46 19.29 -0.85 12.13
C ILE A 46 18.53 0.08 13.07
N THR A 47 19.14 1.19 13.47
CA THR A 47 18.55 2.20 14.36
C THR A 47 18.86 3.60 13.85
N VAL A 48 18.03 4.57 14.22
CA VAL A 48 18.32 5.99 13.98
C VAL A 48 19.36 6.45 15.00
N LYS A 49 20.51 6.94 14.51
CA LYS A 49 21.60 7.48 15.32
C LYS A 49 21.47 8.98 15.53
N GLU A 50 21.10 9.70 14.48
CA GLU A 50 21.03 11.16 14.49
C GLU A 50 20.00 11.67 13.49
N ARG A 51 19.41 12.84 13.79
CA ARG A 51 18.46 13.53 12.91
C ARG A 51 18.79 15.01 12.81
N ARG A 52 18.70 15.57 11.59
CA ARG A 52 18.87 17.00 11.33
C ARG A 52 17.87 17.45 10.25
N GLY A 53 16.73 17.96 10.68
CA GLY A 53 15.66 18.35 9.74
C GLY A 53 15.12 17.16 8.95
N THR A 54 15.27 17.18 7.63
CA THR A 54 14.89 16.09 6.73
C THR A 54 15.99 15.06 6.51
N SER A 55 17.18 15.26 7.10
CA SER A 55 18.30 14.32 7.04
C SER A 55 18.35 13.45 8.28
N PHE A 56 18.74 12.19 8.13
CA PHE A 56 18.90 11.25 9.22
C PHE A 56 20.03 10.25 8.95
N LEU A 57 20.70 9.87 10.02
CA LEU A 57 21.79 8.90 10.03
C LEU A 57 21.29 7.60 10.64
N LEU A 58 21.39 6.51 9.89
CA LEU A 58 21.12 5.17 10.38
C LEU A 58 22.44 4.48 10.74
N GLU A 59 22.46 3.82 11.89
CA GLU A 59 23.54 2.92 12.30
C GLU A 59 23.04 1.48 12.19
N TRP A 60 23.88 0.60 11.68
CA TRP A 60 23.58 -0.82 11.59
C TRP A 60 24.65 -1.65 12.29
N THR A 61 24.22 -2.77 12.84
CA THR A 61 25.09 -3.80 13.42
C THR A 61 24.62 -5.15 12.93
N SER A 62 25.53 -6.01 12.50
CA SER A 62 25.18 -7.36 12.10
C SER A 62 25.80 -8.40 13.03
N ARG A 63 25.08 -9.52 13.17
CA ARG A 63 25.55 -10.69 13.90
C ARG A 63 25.58 -11.87 12.94
N ASP A 64 26.72 -12.50 12.84
CA ASP A 64 26.84 -13.77 12.15
C ASP A 64 26.13 -14.85 12.96
N LEU A 65 25.03 -15.38 12.45
CA LEU A 65 24.26 -16.43 13.12
C LEU A 65 25.05 -17.76 13.20
N GLY A 66 26.17 -17.87 12.51
CA GLY A 66 27.10 -19.01 12.61
C GLY A 66 28.16 -18.85 13.70
N ASN A 67 28.27 -17.68 14.35
CA ASN A 67 29.26 -17.43 15.40
C ASN A 67 28.60 -17.47 16.79
N PRO A 68 28.95 -18.43 17.66
CA PRO A 68 28.36 -18.57 18.97
C PRO A 68 28.68 -17.42 19.95
N ASP A 69 29.69 -16.60 19.69
CA ASP A 69 30.17 -15.57 20.64
C ASP A 69 29.33 -14.28 20.63
N ASP A 70 28.22 -14.22 19.92
CA ASP A 70 27.22 -13.14 19.97
C ASP A 70 27.77 -11.71 19.71
N ALA A 71 29.05 -11.57 19.42
CA ALA A 71 29.64 -10.29 19.09
C ALA A 71 29.22 -9.82 17.71
N PRO A 72 28.85 -8.54 17.52
CA PRO A 72 28.57 -8.03 16.21
C PRO A 72 29.82 -8.10 15.34
N CYS A 73 29.76 -8.84 14.21
CA CYS A 73 30.88 -8.95 13.30
C CYS A 73 31.17 -7.64 12.60
N CYS A 74 30.13 -6.86 12.34
CA CYS A 74 30.22 -5.70 11.48
C CYS A 74 29.26 -4.60 11.94
N ARG A 75 29.65 -3.36 11.70
CA ARG A 75 28.85 -2.16 11.96
C ARG A 75 29.16 -1.08 10.95
N GLY A 76 28.23 -0.17 10.77
CA GLY A 76 28.45 1.00 9.94
C GLY A 76 27.28 1.98 10.04
N SER A 77 27.39 3.06 9.30
CA SER A 77 26.35 4.07 9.27
C SER A 77 26.11 4.59 7.85
N VAL A 78 24.85 4.91 7.56
CA VAL A 78 24.41 5.44 6.26
C VAL A 78 23.49 6.61 6.51
N ALA A 79 23.73 7.74 5.83
CA ALA A 79 22.88 8.92 5.91
C ALA A 79 21.90 8.99 4.73
N PHE A 80 20.71 9.47 5.05
CA PHE A 80 19.62 9.69 4.11
C PHE A 80 19.06 11.09 4.26
N GLN A 81 18.40 11.57 3.21
CA GLN A 81 17.66 12.81 3.23
C GLN A 81 16.32 12.63 2.50
N GLU A 82 15.23 13.09 3.10
CA GLU A 82 13.96 13.26 2.44
C GLU A 82 13.93 14.61 1.71
N ALA A 83 14.11 14.58 0.41
CA ALA A 83 13.99 15.73 -0.47
C ALA A 83 12.57 15.82 -1.07
N SER A 84 12.20 16.96 -1.63
CA SER A 84 10.89 17.15 -2.28
C SER A 84 10.65 16.25 -3.51
N TYR A 85 11.72 15.67 -4.05
CA TYR A 85 11.68 14.76 -5.20
C TYR A 85 11.95 13.28 -4.83
N GLY A 86 12.08 12.99 -3.53
CA GLY A 86 12.20 11.62 -3.05
C GLY A 86 13.26 11.42 -1.97
N LEU A 87 13.45 10.16 -1.59
CA LEU A 87 14.45 9.73 -0.62
C LEU A 87 15.80 9.55 -1.30
N ILE A 88 16.82 10.24 -0.83
CA ILE A 88 18.20 10.17 -1.35
C ILE A 88 19.16 9.63 -0.29
N ASN A 89 20.20 8.92 -0.75
CA ASN A 89 21.36 8.60 0.07
C ASN A 89 22.32 9.81 0.03
N GLN A 90 22.68 10.29 1.20
CA GLN A 90 23.66 11.35 1.35
C GLN A 90 24.83 10.81 2.15
N ILE A 91 26.02 10.80 1.55
CA ILE A 91 27.23 10.34 2.22
C ILE A 91 27.67 11.39 3.24
N PRO A 92 27.71 11.09 4.53
CA PRO A 92 28.15 12.05 5.54
C PRO A 92 29.70 12.27 5.46
N PRO A 93 30.17 13.47 5.80
CA PRO A 93 31.58 13.68 6.00
C PRO A 93 32.11 12.74 7.09
N GLY A 94 33.24 12.06 6.86
CA GLY A 94 33.83 11.14 7.80
C GLY A 94 33.25 9.72 7.78
N TRP A 95 32.66 9.32 6.65
CA TRP A 95 32.25 7.93 6.45
C TRP A 95 33.43 6.98 6.66
N GLU A 96 33.31 6.10 7.63
CA GLU A 96 34.21 4.95 7.79
C GLU A 96 33.58 3.78 7.02
N SER A 97 34.26 3.33 5.97
CA SER A 97 33.84 2.11 5.29
C SER A 97 34.29 0.91 6.12
N ASP A 98 33.39 0.02 6.43
CA ASP A 98 33.73 -1.26 7.05
C ASP A 98 34.53 -2.12 6.08
N ALA A 99 35.55 -2.83 6.60
CA ALA A 99 36.21 -3.82 5.79
C ALA A 99 35.23 -4.94 5.43
N PRO A 100 35.07 -5.26 4.13
CA PRO A 100 34.19 -6.35 3.75
C PRO A 100 34.72 -7.66 4.32
N PRO A 101 33.83 -8.61 4.65
CA PRO A 101 34.24 -9.98 4.94
C PRO A 101 35.20 -10.50 3.87
N PRO A 102 36.24 -11.25 4.22
CA PRO A 102 37.31 -11.62 3.28
C PRO A 102 36.82 -12.35 2.00
N HIS A 103 35.70 -13.02 2.10
CA HIS A 103 35.12 -13.82 1.00
C HIS A 103 34.14 -13.04 0.10
N PHE A 104 33.80 -11.81 0.44
CA PHE A 104 32.95 -10.99 -0.40
C PHE A 104 33.72 -10.28 -1.50
N PRO A 105 33.16 -10.15 -2.71
CA PRO A 105 33.76 -9.39 -3.79
C PRO A 105 33.93 -7.93 -3.40
N LYS A 106 35.05 -7.34 -3.74
CA LYS A 106 35.30 -5.91 -3.57
C LYS A 106 34.62 -5.13 -4.68
N LEU A 107 33.83 -4.13 -4.32
CA LEU A 107 33.06 -3.31 -5.26
C LEU A 107 33.83 -2.12 -5.85
N CYS A 108 35.09 -1.96 -5.53
CA CYS A 108 35.92 -0.88 -6.09
C CYS A 108 37.06 -1.44 -6.92
N ALA A 109 37.26 -0.89 -8.08
CA ALA A 109 38.22 -1.41 -9.05
C ALA A 109 39.68 -0.96 -8.80
N VAL A 110 39.95 0.21 -8.27
CA VAL A 110 41.29 0.81 -8.46
C VAL A 110 41.87 1.53 -7.26
N ILE A 111 41.13 1.95 -6.25
CA ILE A 111 41.65 2.79 -5.17
C ILE A 111 41.53 2.09 -3.82
N SER A 112 42.68 1.80 -3.21
CA SER A 112 42.78 1.31 -1.83
C SER A 112 42.69 2.48 -0.84
N PRO A 113 42.00 2.33 0.29
CA PRO A 113 41.33 1.14 0.78
C PRO A 113 39.85 1.14 0.38
N CYS A 114 39.45 0.21 -0.49
CA CYS A 114 38.04 -0.03 -0.78
C CYS A 114 37.46 -0.96 0.26
N GLY A 115 36.64 -0.43 1.13
CA GLY A 115 35.93 -1.20 2.15
C GLY A 115 34.46 -1.50 1.80
N ASN A 116 33.97 -1.08 0.63
CA ASN A 116 32.58 -1.26 0.28
C ASN A 116 32.28 -2.68 -0.19
N SER A 117 31.33 -3.30 0.43
CA SER A 117 30.74 -4.57 0.00
C SER A 117 29.22 -4.50 0.09
N LEU A 118 28.53 -5.43 -0.54
CA LEU A 118 27.07 -5.55 -0.41
C LEU A 118 26.67 -6.44 0.79
N ALA A 119 27.57 -6.66 1.73
CA ALA A 119 27.38 -7.53 2.89
C ALA A 119 26.49 -6.91 3.97
N SER A 120 25.59 -6.03 3.62
CA SER A 120 24.55 -5.51 4.52
C SER A 120 23.31 -5.06 3.78
N THR A 121 22.19 -5.03 4.50
CA THR A 121 20.90 -4.57 4.00
C THR A 121 20.98 -3.12 3.48
N LEU A 122 21.61 -2.22 4.22
CA LEU A 122 21.71 -0.81 3.82
C LEU A 122 22.62 -0.63 2.60
N TYR A 123 23.73 -1.34 2.50
CA TYR A 123 24.59 -1.26 1.33
C TYR A 123 23.92 -1.83 0.08
N MET A 124 23.19 -2.95 0.20
CA MET A 124 22.34 -3.43 -0.89
C MET A 124 21.31 -2.38 -1.30
N LEU A 125 20.73 -1.66 -0.35
CA LEU A 125 19.73 -0.64 -0.61
C LEU A 125 20.28 0.55 -1.40
N ILE A 126 21.47 1.04 -1.05
CA ILE A 126 22.04 2.27 -1.61
C ILE A 126 22.92 2.05 -2.84
N TRP A 127 23.38 0.81 -3.09
CA TRP A 127 24.28 0.53 -4.19
C TRP A 127 23.73 0.97 -5.55
N GLY A 128 24.54 1.65 -6.34
CA GLY A 128 24.14 2.13 -7.66
C GLY A 128 23.18 3.33 -7.66
N THR A 129 22.89 3.94 -6.51
CA THR A 129 21.96 5.05 -6.43
C THR A 129 22.57 6.32 -5.86
N GLN A 130 23.02 7.22 -6.73
CA GLN A 130 23.20 8.64 -6.40
C GLN A 130 21.99 9.50 -6.82
N ALA A 131 20.90 8.89 -7.27
CA ALA A 131 19.60 9.48 -7.51
C ALA A 131 18.65 9.00 -6.40
N PRO A 132 17.42 9.47 -6.37
CA PRO A 132 16.47 8.98 -5.38
C PRO A 132 16.39 7.46 -5.36
N LEU A 133 16.52 6.86 -4.17
CA LEU A 133 16.20 5.45 -3.92
C LEU A 133 14.74 5.18 -4.23
N LEU A 134 13.93 6.18 -3.95
CA LEU A 134 12.50 6.23 -4.18
C LEU A 134 12.14 7.66 -4.62
N ALA A 135 11.72 7.82 -5.88
CA ALA A 135 11.34 9.12 -6.43
C ALA A 135 9.88 9.46 -6.05
N GLU A 136 9.61 10.72 -5.79
CA GLU A 136 8.26 11.22 -5.53
C GLU A 136 7.83 12.26 -6.57
N PRO A 137 6.56 12.27 -6.98
CA PRO A 137 5.49 11.32 -6.63
C PRO A 137 5.66 9.97 -7.33
N LEU A 138 5.29 8.87 -6.64
CA LEU A 138 5.29 7.55 -7.24
C LEU A 138 4.14 7.39 -8.24
N VAL A 139 4.46 7.36 -9.52
CA VAL A 139 3.52 7.07 -10.61
C VAL A 139 3.98 5.80 -11.31
N ARG A 140 3.10 4.81 -11.45
CA ARG A 140 3.44 3.52 -12.07
C ARG A 140 4.07 3.70 -13.44
N GLY A 141 5.22 3.06 -13.63
CA GLY A 141 5.99 3.13 -14.86
C GLY A 141 6.98 4.29 -14.93
N THR A 142 6.98 5.22 -13.97
CA THR A 142 8.00 6.26 -13.88
C THR A 142 9.37 5.61 -13.74
N THR A 143 10.32 6.12 -14.50
CA THR A 143 11.72 5.72 -14.46
C THR A 143 12.60 6.91 -14.14
N TRP A 144 13.69 6.64 -13.45
CA TRP A 144 14.75 7.61 -13.19
C TRP A 144 16.11 6.92 -13.24
N ALA A 145 17.13 7.67 -13.62
CA ALA A 145 18.48 7.15 -13.79
C ALA A 145 19.46 7.85 -12.86
N ALA A 146 20.52 7.15 -12.50
CA ALA A 146 21.65 7.65 -11.76
C ALA A 146 22.95 7.16 -12.36
N THR A 147 23.98 7.99 -12.25
CA THR A 147 25.36 7.59 -12.43
C THR A 147 26.09 7.88 -11.12
N GLY A 148 26.90 6.95 -10.64
CA GLY A 148 27.56 7.04 -9.34
C GLY A 148 28.85 6.24 -9.29
N GLY A 149 29.34 6.05 -8.07
CA GLY A 149 30.68 5.53 -7.82
C GLY A 149 31.70 6.66 -7.73
N PHE A 150 32.85 6.39 -7.14
CA PHE A 150 33.94 7.39 -6.99
C PHE A 150 34.48 7.88 -8.32
N ASP A 151 34.21 7.19 -9.39
CA ASP A 151 34.77 7.42 -10.74
C ASP A 151 33.66 7.40 -11.83
N GLY A 152 32.37 7.42 -11.46
CA GLY A 152 31.28 7.36 -12.41
C GLY A 152 31.06 5.99 -13.06
N THR A 153 31.68 4.94 -12.52
CA THR A 153 31.62 3.59 -13.12
C THR A 153 30.33 2.84 -12.87
N VAL A 154 29.48 3.30 -11.96
CA VAL A 154 28.21 2.67 -11.65
C VAL A 154 27.07 3.48 -12.27
N ALA A 155 26.29 2.84 -13.14
CA ALA A 155 25.08 3.40 -13.73
C ALA A 155 23.86 2.58 -13.29
N SER A 156 22.75 3.26 -13.05
CA SER A 156 21.51 2.57 -12.71
C SER A 156 20.29 3.22 -13.33
N THR A 157 19.28 2.40 -13.58
CA THR A 157 17.93 2.85 -13.98
C THR A 157 16.91 2.19 -13.08
N SER A 158 16.22 3.01 -12.32
CA SER A 158 15.15 2.59 -11.43
C SER A 158 13.79 2.79 -12.09
N ARG A 159 12.86 1.89 -11.79
CA ARG A 159 11.48 1.95 -12.24
C ARG A 159 10.53 1.61 -11.10
N TYR A 160 9.52 2.43 -10.89
CA TYR A 160 8.38 2.06 -10.06
C TYR A 160 7.47 1.11 -10.84
N VAL A 161 7.41 -0.15 -10.41
CA VAL A 161 6.63 -1.22 -11.07
C VAL A 161 5.16 -1.15 -10.70
N GLY A 162 4.85 -0.72 -9.49
CA GLY A 162 3.52 -0.68 -8.90
C GLY A 162 3.52 -1.24 -7.49
N ARG A 163 2.33 -1.49 -6.96
CA ARG A 163 2.17 -2.04 -5.60
C ARG A 163 1.80 -3.51 -5.64
N GLU A 164 2.34 -4.27 -4.70
CA GLU A 164 1.97 -5.66 -4.50
C GLU A 164 1.85 -6.00 -3.02
N SER A 165 1.16 -7.10 -2.74
CA SER A 165 1.00 -7.61 -1.38
C SER A 165 2.20 -8.48 -1.03
N VAL A 166 2.91 -8.14 0.03
CA VAL A 166 4.13 -8.82 0.48
C VAL A 166 3.91 -9.37 1.89
N THR A 167 4.33 -10.61 2.10
CA THR A 167 4.38 -11.21 3.45
C THR A 167 5.81 -11.16 3.95
N VAL A 168 6.02 -10.59 5.12
CA VAL A 168 7.31 -10.56 5.83
C VAL A 168 7.08 -10.92 7.30
N PRO A 169 8.07 -11.51 8.00
CA PRO A 169 7.92 -11.96 9.39
C PRO A 169 7.49 -10.85 10.35
N ALA A 170 7.93 -9.61 10.13
CA ALA A 170 7.59 -8.45 10.96
C ALA A 170 6.07 -8.21 11.10
N PHE A 171 5.24 -8.74 10.20
CA PHE A 171 3.80 -8.51 10.22
C PHE A 171 3.02 -9.81 10.12
N GLN A 172 2.01 -9.95 10.98
CA GLN A 172 1.10 -11.11 10.98
C GLN A 172 0.29 -11.25 9.68
N GLN A 173 0.13 -10.17 8.93
CA GLN A 173 -0.64 -10.12 7.69
C GLN A 173 0.20 -9.52 6.57
N ALA A 174 -0.10 -9.93 5.34
CA ALA A 174 0.51 -9.33 4.18
C ALA A 174 0.25 -7.81 4.13
N VAL A 175 1.28 -7.05 3.80
CA VAL A 175 1.25 -5.59 3.67
C VAL A 175 1.35 -5.17 2.21
N THR A 176 0.79 -4.01 1.88
CA THR A 176 0.91 -3.44 0.53
C THR A 176 2.20 -2.64 0.43
N ALA A 177 3.10 -3.08 -0.46
CA ALA A 177 4.39 -2.46 -0.69
C ALA A 177 4.50 -1.86 -2.10
N ALA A 178 5.16 -0.71 -2.22
CA ALA A 178 5.59 -0.17 -3.50
C ALA A 178 6.86 -0.90 -3.95
N LYS A 179 6.84 -1.43 -5.18
CA LYS A 179 7.93 -2.20 -5.77
C LYS A 179 8.77 -1.33 -6.70
N ILE A 180 10.01 -1.12 -6.33
CA ILE A 180 11.01 -0.43 -7.14
C ILE A 180 11.98 -1.47 -7.69
N ARG A 181 12.14 -1.52 -9.01
CA ARG A 181 13.14 -2.35 -9.70
C ARG A 181 14.22 -1.45 -10.27
N THR A 182 15.46 -1.75 -9.93
CA THR A 182 16.64 -1.01 -10.38
C THR A 182 17.56 -1.94 -11.16
N GLU A 183 17.85 -1.59 -12.39
CA GLU A 183 18.90 -2.22 -13.20
C GLU A 183 20.21 -1.46 -12.92
N ILE A 184 21.26 -2.19 -12.53
CA ILE A 184 22.55 -1.62 -12.13
C ILE A 184 23.62 -2.22 -13.03
N THR A 185 24.49 -1.37 -13.56
CA THR A 185 25.66 -1.76 -14.34
C THR A 185 26.87 -1.11 -13.71
N GLN A 186 27.84 -1.92 -13.33
CA GLN A 186 29.16 -1.50 -12.89
C GLN A 186 30.15 -1.75 -14.03
N ALA A 187 30.75 -0.67 -14.54
CA ALA A 187 31.81 -0.75 -15.53
C ALA A 187 33.18 -0.69 -14.83
N GLY A 188 34.22 -1.33 -15.41
CA GLY A 188 35.58 -1.24 -14.90
C GLY A 188 35.90 -2.01 -13.61
N ALA A 189 34.96 -2.69 -13.02
CA ALA A 189 35.24 -3.63 -11.95
C ALA A 189 35.91 -4.86 -12.56
N LEU A 190 37.21 -4.91 -12.64
CA LEU A 190 38.14 -5.97 -13.04
C LEU A 190 37.49 -7.39 -13.31
N GLY A 191 36.42 -7.42 -14.08
CA GLY A 191 35.69 -8.65 -14.42
C GLY A 191 34.76 -9.21 -13.33
N ASP A 192 34.57 -8.51 -12.22
CA ASP A 192 33.63 -8.95 -11.17
C ASP A 192 32.20 -8.41 -11.44
N PRO A 193 31.26 -9.26 -11.86
CA PRO A 193 29.89 -8.85 -12.14
C PRO A 193 29.05 -8.61 -10.88
N TYR A 194 29.57 -8.85 -9.68
CA TYR A 194 28.81 -8.83 -8.44
C TYR A 194 28.14 -7.48 -8.15
N GLY A 195 28.76 -6.37 -8.57
CA GLY A 195 28.17 -5.03 -8.46
C GLY A 195 27.11 -4.69 -9.50
N SER A 196 26.93 -5.54 -10.51
CA SER A 196 25.93 -5.38 -11.56
C SER A 196 24.74 -6.32 -11.32
N GLY A 197 23.57 -5.98 -11.85
CA GLY A 197 22.40 -6.87 -11.76
C GLY A 197 21.10 -6.13 -11.57
N ILE A 198 20.13 -6.82 -10.99
CA ILE A 198 18.78 -6.32 -10.77
C ILE A 198 18.46 -6.28 -9.29
N ARG A 199 18.33 -5.10 -8.75
CA ARG A 199 17.84 -4.92 -7.40
C ARG A 199 16.35 -4.64 -7.41
N THR A 200 15.60 -5.32 -6.54
CA THR A 200 14.18 -5.06 -6.28
C THR A 200 13.98 -4.73 -4.81
N VAL A 201 13.34 -3.60 -4.53
CA VAL A 201 13.04 -3.14 -3.17
C VAL A 201 11.54 -2.97 -3.00
N TRP A 202 10.99 -3.51 -1.92
CA TRP A 202 9.59 -3.36 -1.53
C TRP A 202 9.48 -2.40 -0.36
N TRP A 203 8.87 -1.25 -0.60
CA TRP A 203 8.70 -0.17 0.36
C TRP A 203 7.29 -0.14 0.92
N VAL A 204 7.17 -0.07 2.25
CA VAL A 204 5.89 0.11 2.94
C VAL A 204 5.84 1.50 3.56
N TRP A 205 4.81 2.28 3.23
CA TRP A 205 4.61 3.61 3.80
C TRP A 205 4.48 3.54 5.32
N GLY A 206 5.25 4.37 6.03
CA GLY A 206 5.31 4.37 7.48
C GLY A 206 6.20 3.29 8.09
N VAL A 207 6.91 2.49 7.28
CA VAL A 207 7.81 1.43 7.76
C VAL A 207 9.22 1.53 7.17
N GLY A 208 9.34 1.75 5.87
CA GLY A 208 10.60 1.65 5.16
C GLY A 208 10.64 0.46 4.20
N PRO A 209 11.84 0.04 3.76
CA PRO A 209 12.02 -1.16 2.96
C PRO A 209 11.70 -2.40 3.82
N VAL A 210 10.84 -3.30 3.33
CA VAL A 210 10.47 -4.52 4.06
C VAL A 210 11.09 -5.77 3.45
N LYS A 211 11.50 -5.67 2.19
CA LYS A 211 12.20 -6.73 1.47
C LYS A 211 13.11 -6.13 0.41
N ILE A 212 14.29 -6.69 0.25
CA ILE A 212 15.23 -6.38 -0.82
C ILE A 212 15.66 -7.70 -1.46
N SER A 213 15.80 -7.72 -2.77
CA SER A 213 16.42 -8.80 -3.52
C SER A 213 17.40 -8.19 -4.52
N PHE A 214 18.59 -8.70 -4.60
CA PHE A 214 19.58 -8.31 -5.59
C PHE A 214 20.04 -9.56 -6.35
N GLU A 215 19.58 -9.69 -7.58
CA GLU A 215 19.98 -10.71 -8.52
C GLU A 215 21.25 -10.18 -9.22
N HIS A 216 22.43 -10.66 -8.81
CA HIS A 216 23.71 -10.22 -9.36
C HIS A 216 23.89 -10.71 -10.80
N ALA A 217 24.67 -10.00 -11.60
CA ALA A 217 25.03 -10.46 -12.92
C ALA A 217 26.01 -11.65 -12.82
N GLY A 218 26.01 -12.54 -13.80
CA GLY A 218 26.92 -13.69 -13.81
C GLY A 218 26.30 -14.99 -14.36
N GLY A 219 25.08 -14.93 -14.89
CA GLY A 219 24.42 -16.09 -15.51
C GLY A 219 23.60 -16.95 -14.54
N ALA A 220 23.43 -18.24 -14.84
CA ALA A 220 22.51 -19.11 -14.11
C ALA A 220 22.90 -19.37 -12.64
N ASP A 221 24.18 -19.31 -12.31
CA ASP A 221 24.72 -19.52 -10.97
C ASP A 221 25.07 -18.19 -10.27
N ALA A 222 24.51 -17.08 -10.77
CA ALA A 222 24.77 -15.76 -10.20
C ALA A 222 24.29 -15.68 -8.75
N PRO A 223 25.07 -15.01 -7.86
CA PRO A 223 24.63 -14.79 -6.48
C PRO A 223 23.31 -14.03 -6.42
N VAL A 224 22.54 -14.32 -5.38
CA VAL A 224 21.33 -13.56 -5.02
C VAL A 224 21.41 -13.14 -3.58
N GLY A 225 21.58 -11.83 -3.38
CA GLY A 225 21.47 -11.21 -2.07
C GLY A 225 20.00 -10.96 -1.72
N THR A 226 19.62 -11.24 -0.48
CA THR A 226 18.26 -10.99 0.03
C THR A 226 18.32 -10.34 1.42
N ALA A 227 17.41 -9.41 1.67
CA ALA A 227 17.15 -8.90 3.01
C ALA A 227 15.63 -8.89 3.25
N MET A 228 15.20 -9.39 4.41
CA MET A 228 13.80 -9.49 4.79
C MET A 228 13.59 -8.94 6.20
N LEU A 229 12.62 -8.07 6.37
CA LEU A 229 12.30 -7.47 7.66
C LEU A 229 11.71 -8.50 8.60
N LEU A 230 12.40 -8.77 9.72
CA LEU A 230 11.97 -9.69 10.78
C LEU A 230 11.16 -8.97 11.85
N GLU A 231 11.63 -7.79 12.27
CA GLU A 231 11.05 -7.04 13.39
C GLU A 231 11.21 -5.53 13.15
N THR A 232 10.25 -4.76 13.62
CA THR A 232 10.32 -3.30 13.66
C THR A 232 9.32 -2.74 14.67
N ASN A 233 9.61 -1.59 15.25
CA ASN A 233 8.66 -0.82 16.04
C ASN A 233 7.85 0.18 15.16
N GLN A 234 8.07 0.19 13.85
CA GLN A 234 7.32 1.01 12.93
C GLN A 234 6.04 0.30 12.47
N THR A 235 4.98 1.07 12.21
CA THR A 235 3.68 0.51 11.80
C THR A 235 3.31 0.97 10.40
N PRO A 236 2.82 0.07 9.53
CA PRO A 236 2.28 0.44 8.24
C PRO A 236 1.23 1.55 8.37
N GLN A 237 1.41 2.62 7.62
CA GLN A 237 0.51 3.76 7.62
C GLN A 237 -0.24 3.89 6.30
N PHE A 238 -1.24 4.74 6.31
CA PHE A 238 -2.04 5.03 5.12
C PHE A 238 -1.64 6.36 4.50
N PRO A 239 -1.92 6.55 3.20
CA PRO A 239 -1.64 7.82 2.54
C PRO A 239 -2.31 8.99 3.23
N PRO A 240 -1.79 10.21 3.00
CA PRO A 240 -2.38 11.45 3.48
C PRO A 240 -3.88 11.57 3.21
N ALA A 241 -4.57 12.38 4.00
CA ALA A 241 -6.04 12.51 3.94
C ALA A 241 -6.59 13.02 2.59
N ASP A 242 -5.80 13.72 1.81
CA ASP A 242 -6.14 14.18 0.46
C ASP A 242 -6.28 13.03 -0.55
N GLU A 243 -5.60 11.89 -0.32
CA GLU A 243 -5.75 10.66 -1.10
C GLU A 243 -6.83 9.73 -0.54
N ASN A 244 -7.55 10.13 0.50
CA ASN A 244 -8.58 9.31 1.13
C ASN A 244 -9.83 9.19 0.23
N TYR A 245 -9.87 8.12 -0.53
CA TYR A 245 -11.03 7.79 -1.39
C TYR A 245 -12.26 7.31 -0.63
N PHE A 246 -12.17 7.10 0.68
CA PHE A 246 -13.33 6.71 1.50
C PHE A 246 -13.24 7.36 2.89
N PRO A 247 -13.60 8.65 3.00
CA PRO A 247 -13.51 9.37 4.27
C PRO A 247 -14.48 8.80 5.30
N MET A 248 -13.95 8.51 6.50
CA MET A 248 -14.69 7.89 7.61
C MET A 248 -14.82 8.82 8.82
N ASP A 249 -14.75 10.14 8.62
CA ASP A 249 -14.88 11.10 9.71
C ASP A 249 -16.27 11.02 10.34
N LYS A 250 -16.36 10.99 11.68
CA LYS A 250 -17.62 10.95 12.42
C LYS A 250 -18.54 12.13 12.02
N GLY A 251 -19.80 11.83 11.83
CA GLY A 251 -20.82 12.80 11.40
C GLY A 251 -20.89 13.03 9.88
N LYS A 252 -19.94 12.50 9.10
CA LYS A 252 -19.97 12.65 7.64
C LYS A 252 -21.20 11.97 7.06
N LYS A 253 -21.87 12.66 6.13
CA LYS A 253 -23.09 12.17 5.50
C LYS A 253 -22.88 12.00 4.00
N PHE A 254 -23.43 10.90 3.46
CA PHE A 254 -23.42 10.56 2.05
C PHE A 254 -24.86 10.37 1.60
N ARG A 255 -25.36 11.29 0.78
CA ARG A 255 -26.73 11.18 0.24
C ARG A 255 -26.68 10.66 -1.19
N TYR A 256 -27.38 9.56 -1.45
CA TYR A 256 -27.40 8.90 -2.75
C TYR A 256 -28.79 8.77 -3.31
N ARG A 257 -28.88 8.89 -4.63
CA ARG A 257 -30.02 8.45 -5.43
C ARG A 257 -29.64 7.16 -6.14
N TRP A 258 -30.49 6.16 -6.00
CA TRP A 258 -30.34 4.84 -6.61
C TRP A 258 -31.50 4.55 -7.54
N THR A 259 -31.21 4.04 -8.76
CA THR A 259 -32.15 3.59 -9.79
C THR A 259 -31.76 2.20 -10.28
N ASN A 260 -32.74 1.44 -10.80
CA ASN A 260 -32.51 0.20 -11.54
C ASN A 260 -33.51 0.10 -12.68
N THR A 261 -33.03 -0.28 -13.85
CA THR A 261 -33.84 -0.25 -15.09
C THR A 261 -35.03 -1.21 -15.12
N LYS A 262 -34.92 -2.36 -14.41
CA LYS A 262 -36.01 -3.38 -14.40
C LYS A 262 -36.77 -3.43 -13.09
N HIS A 263 -36.08 -3.21 -11.97
CA HIS A 263 -36.62 -3.55 -10.66
C HIS A 263 -37.03 -2.33 -9.83
N LEU A 264 -36.66 -1.11 -10.24
CA LEU A 264 -37.06 0.13 -9.58
C LEU A 264 -37.72 1.10 -10.54
N LYS A 265 -39.05 1.15 -10.53
CA LYS A 265 -39.84 2.10 -11.32
C LYS A 265 -39.60 3.56 -10.93
N ARG A 266 -39.24 3.82 -9.68
CA ARG A 266 -38.91 5.17 -9.13
C ARG A 266 -37.59 5.13 -8.39
N PRO A 267 -36.84 6.22 -8.42
CA PRO A 267 -35.61 6.32 -7.65
C PRO A 267 -35.84 6.17 -6.15
N SER A 268 -34.90 5.51 -5.46
CA SER A 268 -34.77 5.57 -4.00
C SER A 268 -33.68 6.53 -3.61
N VAL A 269 -33.94 7.33 -2.58
CA VAL A 269 -32.97 8.23 -1.97
C VAL A 269 -32.71 7.78 -0.55
N GLN A 270 -31.43 7.65 -0.23
CA GLN A 270 -30.94 7.22 1.08
C GLN A 270 -29.79 8.10 1.54
N VAL A 271 -29.66 8.23 2.86
CA VAL A 271 -28.55 8.90 3.52
C VAL A 271 -27.79 7.85 4.31
N LEU A 272 -26.46 7.89 4.19
CA LEU A 272 -25.53 7.08 4.97
C LEU A 272 -24.73 8.03 5.85
N THR A 273 -24.69 7.78 7.16
CA THR A 273 -24.04 8.63 8.15
C THR A 273 -22.96 7.83 8.88
N VAL A 274 -21.76 8.38 8.96
CA VAL A 274 -20.69 7.84 9.80
C VAL A 274 -21.02 8.15 11.24
N GLU A 275 -21.33 7.16 12.04
CA GLU A 275 -21.76 7.34 13.44
C GLU A 275 -20.60 7.20 14.42
N GLU A 276 -19.76 6.20 14.21
CA GLU A 276 -18.67 5.86 15.10
C GLU A 276 -17.39 5.62 14.30
N THR A 277 -16.29 6.07 14.84
CA THR A 277 -14.94 5.82 14.28
C THR A 277 -14.01 5.39 15.39
N ALA A 278 -13.24 4.34 15.17
CA ALA A 278 -12.17 3.89 16.06
C ALA A 278 -11.11 3.16 15.26
N ASN A 279 -9.83 3.42 15.53
CA ASN A 279 -8.70 2.67 14.97
C ASN A 279 -8.82 2.37 13.47
N ARG A 280 -9.08 3.41 12.65
CA ARG A 280 -9.27 3.29 11.19
C ARG A 280 -10.45 2.42 10.76
N SER A 281 -11.40 2.24 11.63
CA SER A 281 -12.68 1.62 11.33
C SER A 281 -13.83 2.60 11.54
N ALA A 282 -14.92 2.38 10.85
CA ALA A 282 -16.11 3.19 10.98
C ALA A 282 -17.36 2.33 10.92
N ARG A 283 -18.35 2.71 11.72
CA ARG A 283 -19.73 2.28 11.58
C ARG A 283 -20.51 3.33 10.82
N ILE A 284 -21.16 2.91 9.75
CA ILE A 284 -21.95 3.79 8.87
C ILE A 284 -23.39 3.27 8.85
N ASN A 285 -24.34 4.11 9.26
CA ASN A 285 -25.76 3.77 9.22
C ASN A 285 -26.42 4.32 7.97
N ALA A 286 -27.28 3.51 7.36
CA ALA A 286 -28.10 3.88 6.21
C ALA A 286 -29.54 4.13 6.66
N ALA A 287 -30.10 5.26 6.22
CA ALA A 287 -31.49 5.63 6.47
C ALA A 287 -32.22 5.97 5.17
N HIS A 288 -33.50 5.61 5.11
CA HIS A 288 -34.37 5.97 4.02
C HIS A 288 -34.74 7.47 4.06
N VAL A 289 -34.75 8.08 2.90
CA VAL A 289 -35.21 9.48 2.72
C VAL A 289 -36.48 9.53 1.88
N SER A 290 -36.47 8.88 0.70
CA SER A 290 -37.64 8.82 -0.19
C SER A 290 -37.52 7.65 -1.17
N GLY A 291 -38.63 7.30 -1.82
CA GLY A 291 -38.70 6.25 -2.83
C GLY A 291 -39.15 4.90 -2.28
N PRO A 292 -39.16 3.85 -3.12
CA PRO A 292 -39.82 2.59 -2.81
C PRO A 292 -39.03 1.69 -1.83
N ILE A 293 -37.73 1.90 -1.66
CA ILE A 293 -36.89 1.08 -0.76
C ILE A 293 -36.84 1.76 0.60
N ARG A 294 -37.61 1.27 1.54
CA ARG A 294 -37.59 1.67 2.93
C ARG A 294 -36.56 0.76 3.66
N VAL A 295 -35.41 1.29 3.99
CA VAL A 295 -34.32 0.53 4.57
C VAL A 295 -33.75 1.25 5.79
N ALA A 296 -33.34 0.46 6.77
CA ALA A 296 -32.37 0.80 7.77
C ALA A 296 -31.24 -0.21 7.69
N GLY A 297 -30.00 0.21 7.90
CA GLY A 297 -28.85 -0.69 7.83
C GLY A 297 -27.63 -0.11 8.49
N ALA A 298 -26.74 -0.98 8.91
CA ALA A 298 -25.44 -0.62 9.47
C ALA A 298 -24.32 -1.37 8.73
N TYR A 299 -23.24 -0.68 8.48
CA TYR A 299 -22.02 -1.19 7.83
C TYR A 299 -20.83 -0.93 8.71
N GLY A 300 -19.97 -1.94 8.87
CA GLY A 300 -18.64 -1.77 9.42
C GLY A 300 -17.62 -1.74 8.29
N PHE A 301 -16.74 -0.75 8.29
CA PHE A 301 -15.60 -0.64 7.40
C PHE A 301 -14.32 -0.50 8.20
N ALA A 302 -13.23 -1.00 7.65
CA ALA A 302 -11.89 -0.73 8.15
C ALA A 302 -10.95 -0.44 6.99
N LEU A 303 -10.05 0.53 7.18
CA LEU A 303 -8.87 0.70 6.34
C LEU A 303 -7.79 -0.21 6.90
N ARG A 304 -7.48 -1.27 6.17
CA ARG A 304 -6.42 -2.22 6.47
C ARG A 304 -5.20 -1.95 5.59
N THR A 305 -4.09 -2.61 5.87
CA THR A 305 -2.86 -2.47 5.09
C THR A 305 -3.02 -2.85 3.62
N ASP A 306 -3.97 -3.73 3.30
CA ASP A 306 -4.32 -4.12 1.94
C ASP A 306 -5.44 -3.27 1.32
N GLY A 307 -6.12 -2.43 2.10
CA GLY A 307 -7.14 -1.50 1.61
C GLY A 307 -8.43 -1.44 2.41
N LEU A 308 -9.44 -0.80 1.79
CA LEU A 308 -10.77 -0.64 2.37
C LEU A 308 -11.51 -1.97 2.41
N THR A 309 -11.80 -2.47 3.60
CA THR A 309 -12.47 -3.74 3.84
C THR A 309 -13.83 -3.52 4.49
N ASN A 310 -14.86 -4.20 3.99
CA ASN A 310 -16.14 -4.31 4.68
C ASN A 310 -16.04 -5.40 5.77
N LEU A 311 -16.35 -5.05 7.00
CA LEU A 311 -16.29 -5.94 8.16
C LEU A 311 -17.64 -6.65 8.39
N PHE A 312 -18.73 -5.90 8.25
CA PHE A 312 -20.07 -6.41 8.35
C PHE A 312 -21.05 -5.51 7.58
N ALA A 313 -22.17 -6.07 7.19
CA ALA A 313 -23.33 -5.36 6.66
C ALA A 313 -24.59 -5.99 7.24
N VAL A 314 -25.39 -5.21 7.97
CA VAL A 314 -26.68 -5.61 8.51
C VAL A 314 -27.72 -4.67 7.94
N THR A 315 -28.57 -5.15 7.05
CA THR A 315 -29.62 -4.38 6.40
C THR A 315 -30.98 -4.98 6.69
N GLN A 316 -31.92 -4.13 7.07
CA GLN A 316 -33.33 -4.47 7.25
C GLN A 316 -34.17 -3.62 6.31
N ALA A 317 -35.06 -4.24 5.56
CA ALA A 317 -35.99 -3.54 4.70
C ALA A 317 -37.42 -3.72 5.21
N ALA A 318 -38.08 -2.60 5.45
CA ALA A 318 -39.52 -2.60 5.82
C ALA A 318 -40.41 -2.91 4.62
N SER A 319 -39.93 -2.67 3.39
CA SER A 319 -40.62 -3.11 2.16
C SER A 319 -39.60 -3.85 1.29
N LEU A 320 -39.93 -5.07 0.92
CA LEU A 320 -39.18 -5.83 -0.06
C LEU A 320 -39.32 -5.13 -1.40
N ALA A 321 -38.28 -4.45 -1.85
CA ALA A 321 -38.17 -4.05 -3.23
C ALA A 321 -38.27 -5.31 -4.10
N LYS A 322 -38.84 -5.18 -5.28
CA LYS A 322 -39.01 -6.29 -6.26
C LYS A 322 -37.62 -6.68 -6.87
N PHE A 323 -36.59 -6.70 -6.07
CA PHE A 323 -35.27 -7.18 -6.50
C PHE A 323 -35.22 -8.70 -6.44
N PRO A 324 -34.53 -9.34 -7.40
CA PRO A 324 -34.28 -10.77 -7.32
C PRO A 324 -33.47 -11.10 -6.05
N PRO A 325 -33.73 -12.21 -5.37
CA PRO A 325 -32.92 -12.64 -4.25
C PRO A 325 -31.51 -13.02 -4.74
N LEU A 326 -30.51 -12.77 -3.89
CA LEU A 326 -29.09 -13.08 -4.16
C LEU A 326 -28.66 -14.45 -3.62
N GLY A 327 -29.58 -15.31 -3.28
CA GLY A 327 -29.32 -16.63 -2.72
C GLY A 327 -30.39 -17.64 -3.10
N PRO A 328 -30.28 -18.88 -2.62
CA PRO A 328 -31.23 -19.95 -2.92
C PRO A 328 -32.68 -19.54 -2.58
N ARG A 329 -33.57 -19.79 -3.51
CA ARG A 329 -35.01 -19.52 -3.31
C ARG A 329 -35.65 -20.33 -2.17
N ALA A 330 -35.01 -21.46 -1.80
CA ALA A 330 -35.37 -22.30 -0.68
C ALA A 330 -35.18 -21.64 0.70
N LEU A 331 -34.36 -20.60 0.81
CA LEU A 331 -34.17 -19.90 2.08
C LEU A 331 -35.49 -19.18 2.49
N PRO A 332 -35.77 -19.12 3.80
CA PRO A 332 -36.85 -18.28 4.33
C PRO A 332 -36.71 -16.82 3.86
N ARG A 333 -37.86 -16.11 3.71
CA ARG A 333 -37.86 -14.74 3.14
C ARG A 333 -37.01 -13.78 3.94
N ASP A 334 -36.93 -13.89 5.24
CA ASP A 334 -36.14 -13.10 6.17
C ASP A 334 -34.61 -13.35 6.03
N GLN A 335 -34.22 -14.54 5.52
CA GLN A 335 -32.86 -14.94 5.27
C GLN A 335 -32.39 -14.65 3.84
N ARG A 336 -33.29 -14.25 2.94
CA ARG A 336 -32.93 -13.91 1.55
C ARG A 336 -32.22 -12.56 1.51
N ARG A 337 -31.03 -12.54 0.96
CA ARG A 337 -30.28 -11.32 0.76
C ARG A 337 -30.73 -10.59 -0.51
N HIS A 338 -30.77 -9.28 -0.42
CA HIS A 338 -31.09 -8.38 -1.53
C HIS A 338 -30.17 -7.17 -1.47
N PHE A 339 -30.07 -6.43 -2.58
CA PHE A 339 -29.49 -5.11 -2.52
C PHE A 339 -30.51 -4.11 -2.03
N PHE A 340 -30.29 -3.46 -0.90
CA PHE A 340 -31.20 -2.48 -0.32
C PHE A 340 -30.60 -1.08 -0.27
N THR A 341 -29.30 -0.97 -0.33
CA THR A 341 -28.60 0.30 -0.22
C THR A 341 -27.50 0.43 -1.30
N PRO A 342 -27.04 1.65 -1.58
CA PRO A 342 -25.85 1.87 -2.41
C PRO A 342 -24.61 1.12 -1.91
N PHE A 343 -24.49 0.92 -0.58
CA PHE A 343 -23.33 0.24 -0.02
C PHE A 343 -23.42 -1.29 -0.17
N ASP A 344 -24.61 -1.87 -0.20
CA ASP A 344 -24.75 -3.29 -0.57
C ASP A 344 -24.19 -3.53 -1.98
N LEU A 345 -24.52 -2.62 -2.94
CA LEU A 345 -23.96 -2.69 -4.29
C LEU A 345 -22.45 -2.49 -4.30
N MET A 346 -21.92 -1.58 -3.47
CA MET A 346 -20.49 -1.28 -3.41
C MET A 346 -19.68 -2.43 -2.82
N THR A 347 -20.18 -3.05 -1.75
CA THR A 347 -19.46 -4.09 -0.98
C THR A 347 -19.62 -5.49 -1.56
N TYR A 348 -20.60 -5.70 -2.44
CA TYR A 348 -20.93 -7.02 -2.94
C TYR A 348 -19.75 -7.73 -3.60
N GLY A 349 -19.45 -8.92 -3.08
CA GLY A 349 -18.52 -9.88 -3.65
C GLY A 349 -17.03 -9.56 -3.54
N MET A 350 -16.63 -8.40 -3.00
CA MET A 350 -15.21 -7.99 -3.02
C MET A 350 -14.71 -7.47 -1.69
N ASN A 351 -13.60 -8.05 -1.21
CA ASN A 351 -12.73 -7.48 -0.20
C ASN A 351 -11.25 -7.69 -0.62
N PRO A 352 -10.41 -6.65 -0.60
CA PRO A 352 -10.76 -5.26 -0.33
C PRO A 352 -11.63 -4.65 -1.45
N ILE A 353 -12.48 -3.69 -1.07
CA ILE A 353 -13.34 -2.93 -2.00
C ILE A 353 -12.49 -2.00 -2.87
N LEU A 354 -11.46 -1.45 -2.26
CA LEU A 354 -10.48 -0.54 -2.83
C LEU A 354 -9.13 -0.85 -2.20
N GLY A 355 -8.07 -0.97 -3.00
CA GLY A 355 -6.71 -1.15 -2.50
C GLY A 355 -6.26 0.04 -1.64
N ALA A 356 -5.30 -0.15 -0.76
CA ALA A 356 -4.80 0.90 0.14
C ALA A 356 -4.24 2.11 -0.63
N TYR A 357 -3.56 1.83 -1.75
CA TYR A 357 -2.95 2.84 -2.63
C TYR A 357 -3.30 2.50 -4.08
N PRO A 358 -4.54 2.75 -4.50
CA PRO A 358 -5.02 2.24 -5.77
C PRO A 358 -4.44 3.03 -6.95
N GLU A 359 -3.71 2.34 -7.82
CA GLU A 359 -3.10 2.90 -9.03
C GLU A 359 -3.70 2.30 -10.29
N LYS A 360 -3.67 3.07 -11.39
CA LYS A 360 -4.14 2.59 -12.70
C LYS A 360 -3.43 1.29 -13.08
N GLY A 361 -4.21 0.26 -13.39
CA GLY A 361 -3.73 -1.06 -13.78
C GLY A 361 -3.68 -2.07 -12.64
N ASP A 362 -3.78 -1.65 -11.36
CA ASP A 362 -3.88 -2.58 -10.24
C ASP A 362 -5.07 -3.51 -10.41
N SER A 363 -4.88 -4.76 -10.03
CA SER A 363 -5.95 -5.73 -10.05
C SER A 363 -5.82 -6.71 -8.90
N TRP A 364 -6.97 -7.17 -8.40
CA TRP A 364 -7.04 -8.20 -7.36
C TRP A 364 -8.31 -9.02 -7.50
N THR A 365 -8.25 -10.23 -6.97
CA THR A 365 -9.42 -11.07 -6.71
C THR A 365 -9.88 -10.87 -5.27
N ALA A 366 -11.10 -11.27 -4.94
CA ALA A 366 -11.58 -11.24 -3.58
C ALA A 366 -10.72 -12.18 -2.71
N LYS A 367 -9.86 -11.61 -1.86
CA LYS A 367 -9.03 -12.38 -0.91
C LYS A 367 -9.83 -12.82 0.33
N ARG A 368 -10.84 -12.03 0.66
CA ARG A 368 -11.78 -12.32 1.74
C ARG A 368 -13.16 -12.07 1.20
N PRO A 369 -14.00 -13.09 1.08
CA PRO A 369 -15.40 -12.84 0.78
C PRO A 369 -15.94 -11.91 1.86
N SER A 370 -16.73 -10.90 1.47
CA SER A 370 -17.52 -10.17 2.47
C SER A 370 -18.40 -11.20 3.16
N ARG A 371 -18.36 -11.23 4.48
CA ARG A 371 -18.94 -12.30 5.31
C ARG A 371 -20.41 -12.63 4.93
N ASP A 372 -21.15 -11.62 4.47
CA ASP A 372 -22.56 -11.74 4.13
C ASP A 372 -22.83 -12.22 2.70
N PHE A 373 -21.84 -12.17 1.81
CA PHE A 373 -22.03 -12.55 0.40
C PHE A 373 -21.19 -13.76 -0.03
N SER A 374 -20.24 -14.22 0.79
CA SER A 374 -19.42 -15.40 0.51
C SER A 374 -20.22 -16.69 0.47
N VAL A 375 -21.26 -16.78 1.29
CA VAL A 375 -22.18 -17.94 1.31
C VAL A 375 -22.90 -18.17 -0.02
N PHE A 376 -22.85 -17.20 -0.94
CA PHE A 376 -23.51 -17.29 -2.24
C PHE A 376 -22.55 -17.60 -3.40
N GLY A 377 -21.30 -17.94 -3.11
CA GLY A 377 -20.33 -18.33 -4.13
C GLY A 377 -20.02 -17.22 -5.15
N VAL A 378 -19.92 -15.97 -4.70
CA VAL A 378 -19.53 -14.86 -5.57
C VAL A 378 -18.04 -14.87 -5.78
N THR A 379 -17.61 -14.87 -7.04
CA THR A 379 -16.21 -14.71 -7.45
C THR A 379 -16.06 -13.46 -8.30
N GLY A 380 -14.85 -12.95 -8.42
CA GLY A 380 -14.63 -11.80 -9.29
C GLY A 380 -13.22 -11.25 -9.23
N THR A 381 -12.94 -10.36 -10.18
CA THR A 381 -11.69 -9.62 -10.29
C THR A 381 -12.00 -8.14 -10.32
N THR A 382 -11.28 -7.37 -9.55
CA THR A 382 -11.34 -5.90 -9.57
C THR A 382 -10.10 -5.34 -10.23
N ARG A 383 -10.29 -4.28 -11.02
CA ARG A 383 -9.19 -3.55 -11.68
C ARG A 383 -9.40 -2.04 -11.56
N VAL A 384 -8.33 -1.32 -11.26
CA VAL A 384 -8.28 0.14 -11.28
C VAL A 384 -8.09 0.64 -12.71
N LEU A 385 -9.02 1.46 -13.18
CA LEU A 385 -8.99 2.01 -14.54
C LEU A 385 -8.26 3.38 -14.62
N GLY A 386 -7.94 3.97 -13.45
CA GLY A 386 -7.36 5.29 -13.32
C GLY A 386 -8.40 6.38 -13.06
N VAL A 387 -7.93 7.62 -13.00
CA VAL A 387 -8.76 8.79 -12.70
C VAL A 387 -9.58 9.19 -13.92
N GLN A 388 -10.87 9.44 -13.73
CA GLN A 388 -11.82 9.85 -14.76
C GLN A 388 -12.65 11.05 -14.27
N ARG A 389 -13.03 11.94 -15.20
CA ARG A 389 -13.97 13.02 -14.90
C ARG A 389 -15.39 12.48 -14.87
N VAL A 390 -16.07 12.68 -13.74
CA VAL A 390 -17.45 12.20 -13.51
C VAL A 390 -18.34 13.36 -13.13
N ARG A 391 -19.51 13.44 -13.78
CA ARG A 391 -20.56 14.41 -13.44
C ARG A 391 -21.70 13.69 -12.73
N VAL A 392 -22.09 14.20 -11.56
CA VAL A 392 -23.25 13.74 -10.78
C VAL A 392 -23.99 14.95 -10.22
N PRO A 393 -25.21 14.83 -9.66
CA PRO A 393 -25.94 15.96 -9.08
C PRO A 393 -25.16 16.73 -8.01
N ALA A 394 -24.26 16.07 -7.28
CA ALA A 394 -23.36 16.72 -6.31
C ALA A 394 -22.25 17.58 -6.94
N GLY A 395 -22.01 17.48 -8.24
CA GLY A 395 -20.98 18.25 -8.93
C GLY A 395 -20.19 17.45 -9.97
N ARG A 396 -19.04 18.02 -10.36
CA ARG A 396 -18.03 17.37 -11.22
C ARG A 396 -16.85 16.95 -10.36
N PHE A 397 -16.37 15.73 -10.55
CA PHE A 397 -15.27 15.16 -9.76
C PHE A 397 -14.24 14.50 -10.68
N SER A 398 -12.97 14.66 -10.33
CA SER A 398 -11.92 13.73 -10.76
C SER A 398 -12.00 12.54 -9.82
N ALA A 399 -12.42 11.38 -10.31
CA ALA A 399 -12.69 10.21 -9.50
C ALA A 399 -11.93 9.00 -10.01
N LEU A 400 -11.39 8.21 -9.09
CA LEU A 400 -10.79 6.93 -9.41
C LEU A 400 -11.87 5.95 -9.83
N ALA A 401 -11.77 5.45 -11.05
CA ALA A 401 -12.69 4.44 -11.58
C ALA A 401 -12.15 3.04 -11.29
N VAL A 402 -12.95 2.23 -10.61
CA VAL A 402 -12.63 0.86 -10.21
C VAL A 402 -13.68 -0.07 -10.77
N ARG A 403 -13.27 -1.04 -11.59
CA ARG A 403 -14.16 -2.00 -12.24
C ARG A 403 -14.02 -3.38 -11.61
N SER A 404 -15.14 -3.96 -11.19
CA SER A 404 -15.22 -5.34 -10.73
C SER A 404 -16.05 -6.16 -11.73
N THR A 405 -15.52 -7.29 -12.19
CA THR A 405 -16.27 -8.31 -12.92
C THR A 405 -16.65 -9.38 -11.92
N LEU A 406 -17.92 -9.60 -11.73
CA LEU A 406 -18.50 -10.47 -10.71
C LEU A 406 -19.23 -11.63 -11.35
N LYS A 407 -19.09 -12.83 -10.80
CA LYS A 407 -19.80 -14.03 -11.21
C LYS A 407 -20.40 -14.71 -9.98
N GLN A 408 -21.70 -14.92 -10.01
CA GLN A 408 -22.43 -15.69 -9.00
C GLN A 408 -23.19 -16.82 -9.71
N GLN A 409 -22.88 -18.05 -9.37
CA GLN A 409 -23.50 -19.21 -10.00
C GLN A 409 -25.01 -19.26 -9.71
N GLY A 410 -25.82 -19.43 -10.75
CA GLY A 410 -27.28 -19.51 -10.63
C GLY A 410 -28.00 -18.19 -10.34
N PHE A 411 -27.28 -17.06 -10.23
CA PHE A 411 -27.90 -15.77 -9.89
C PHE A 411 -27.41 -14.64 -10.83
N PRO A 412 -28.04 -14.49 -12.00
CA PRO A 412 -27.63 -13.47 -12.99
C PRO A 412 -27.63 -12.05 -12.42
N PHE A 413 -28.57 -11.70 -11.53
CA PHE A 413 -28.62 -10.38 -10.91
C PHE A 413 -27.41 -10.08 -10.02
N GLY A 414 -26.77 -11.08 -9.43
CA GLY A 414 -25.53 -10.95 -8.68
C GLY A 414 -24.26 -10.96 -9.55
N SER A 415 -24.41 -11.33 -10.83
CA SER A 415 -23.31 -11.39 -11.79
C SER A 415 -23.25 -10.12 -12.64
N GLY A 416 -22.11 -9.83 -13.27
CA GLY A 416 -21.98 -8.74 -14.21
C GLY A 416 -20.79 -7.84 -13.96
N THR A 417 -20.86 -6.58 -14.44
CA THR A 417 -19.77 -5.62 -14.35
C THR A 417 -20.19 -4.40 -13.53
N ARG A 418 -19.52 -4.19 -12.42
CA ARG A 418 -19.68 -3.03 -11.55
C ARG A 418 -18.52 -2.05 -11.75
N THR A 419 -18.83 -0.78 -12.00
CA THR A 419 -17.84 0.30 -12.00
C THR A 419 -18.19 1.29 -10.91
N SER A 420 -17.28 1.45 -9.94
CA SER A 420 -17.38 2.40 -8.83
C SER A 420 -16.41 3.56 -9.05
N TYR A 421 -16.84 4.77 -8.73
CA TYR A 421 -16.07 6.00 -8.88
C TYR A 421 -15.89 6.63 -7.51
N PHE A 422 -14.65 6.69 -7.04
CA PHE A 422 -14.28 7.26 -5.74
C PHE A 422 -13.54 8.57 -5.94
N ALA A 423 -14.03 9.66 -5.34
CA ALA A 423 -13.36 10.95 -5.39
C ALA A 423 -12.62 11.23 -4.07
N PRO A 424 -11.37 11.76 -4.10
CA PRO A 424 -10.60 12.06 -2.91
C PRO A 424 -11.37 12.95 -1.95
N GLY A 425 -11.35 12.62 -0.66
CA GLY A 425 -12.08 13.33 0.41
C GLY A 425 -13.60 13.33 0.30
N LYS A 426 -14.17 12.69 -0.73
CA LYS A 426 -15.63 12.63 -0.98
C LYS A 426 -16.21 11.20 -0.91
N GLY A 427 -15.40 10.18 -1.11
CA GLY A 427 -15.86 8.80 -1.13
C GLY A 427 -16.50 8.41 -2.47
N LEU A 428 -17.38 7.42 -2.43
CA LEU A 428 -18.14 6.99 -3.59
C LEU A 428 -19.00 8.14 -4.15
N VAL A 429 -18.81 8.52 -5.41
CA VAL A 429 -19.60 9.58 -6.07
C VAL A 429 -20.56 9.01 -7.12
N LYS A 430 -20.19 7.88 -7.73
CA LYS A 430 -21.03 7.17 -8.70
C LYS A 430 -20.73 5.68 -8.66
N LEU A 431 -21.77 4.86 -8.90
CA LEU A 431 -21.61 3.43 -9.16
C LEU A 431 -22.58 3.04 -10.29
N VAL A 432 -22.09 2.21 -11.19
CA VAL A 432 -22.89 1.58 -12.25
C VAL A 432 -22.66 0.09 -12.18
N PHE A 433 -23.73 -0.68 -12.00
CA PHE A 433 -23.67 -2.13 -12.05
C PHE A 433 -24.56 -2.63 -13.19
N LYS A 434 -23.92 -3.14 -14.23
CA LYS A 434 -24.59 -3.86 -15.33
C LYS A 434 -24.72 -5.32 -14.92
N HIS A 435 -25.91 -5.72 -14.55
CA HIS A 435 -26.22 -7.06 -14.04
C HIS A 435 -26.35 -8.08 -15.17
N GLY A 436 -26.07 -9.34 -14.88
CA GLY A 436 -26.18 -10.45 -15.83
C GLY A 436 -27.65 -10.78 -16.23
N ASP A 437 -28.65 -10.26 -15.52
CA ASP A 437 -30.06 -10.32 -15.91
C ASP A 437 -30.46 -9.25 -16.95
N GLY A 438 -29.47 -8.45 -17.40
CA GLY A 438 -29.67 -7.35 -18.33
C GLY A 438 -30.20 -6.06 -17.70
N SER A 439 -30.40 -6.01 -16.37
CA SER A 439 -30.71 -4.76 -15.68
C SER A 439 -29.48 -3.93 -15.39
N THR A 440 -29.66 -2.66 -15.11
CA THR A 440 -28.57 -1.75 -14.71
C THR A 440 -28.97 -0.97 -13.48
N SER A 441 -28.18 -1.11 -12.41
CA SER A 441 -28.27 -0.25 -11.22
C SER A 441 -27.34 0.94 -11.37
N VAL A 442 -27.84 2.14 -11.08
CA VAL A 442 -27.05 3.36 -11.05
C VAL A 442 -27.24 4.06 -9.72
N VAL A 443 -26.12 4.33 -9.04
CA VAL A 443 -26.04 5.12 -7.82
C VAL A 443 -25.32 6.41 -8.15
N VAL A 444 -25.87 7.55 -7.73
CA VAL A 444 -25.23 8.85 -7.85
C VAL A 444 -25.34 9.64 -6.56
N ARG A 445 -24.25 10.33 -6.22
CA ARG A 445 -24.21 11.22 -5.07
C ARG A 445 -25.06 12.45 -5.32
N LEU A 446 -25.87 12.80 -4.32
CA LEU A 446 -26.61 14.05 -4.24
C LEU A 446 -25.86 15.07 -3.37
N ARG A 447 -26.22 16.34 -3.46
CA ARG A 447 -25.73 17.41 -2.59
C ARG A 447 -26.14 17.21 -1.15
#